data_0fb4290036bcbca82e31eced25c0413c
#
_entry.id   0fb4290036bcbca82e31eced25c0413c
#
_cell.length_a   1.000
_cell.length_b   1.000
_cell.length_c   1.000
_cell.angle_alpha   90.00
_cell.angle_beta   90.00
_cell.angle_gamma   90.00
#
_symmetry.space_group_name_H-M   'P 1'
#
loop_
_entity.id
_entity.type
_entity.pdbx_description
1 polymer ?
#
loop_
_entity_poly.entity_id
_entity_poly.type
_entity_poly.pdbx_seq_one_letter_code
_entity_poly.pdbx_strand_id
1 'polypeptide(L)'
;MIKLILKIFIIFYFLQLTEVNSNEKIFIVYKINEEIITNIDIEKEKRYLLALNKQLQNLDEQKIIEIAKDSQKKEVIKKIELKKYFELDQKNPILEKVIENFYLKLDLKNSEEFEKYLSKYNLTTNYVKKKIELEVTWNQLIYDKYQNQIDINEEKILKRIKNDKLKKNTKQYLISEILFELTQGEKLEEKTDQINKSINKIGFKNTANSFSISDTAKFGGFIGWINERNFNQKLINAINNLQVGQHSKPVQISNGFLILKIDNIKNENLEINTSKLLEKMIQFEKNKQLERFSIIYYDKVKINLDISEK
;
A
#
# COMPACT_ATOMS: atom_id res chain seq x y z
N MET A 1 -7.83 -15.97 -66.27
CA MET A 1 -8.96 -15.66 -65.36
C MET A 1 -8.74 -16.13 -63.94
N ILE A 2 -8.36 -17.37 -63.64
CA ILE A 2 -8.20 -17.92 -62.31
C ILE A 2 -7.16 -17.17 -61.45
N LYS A 3 -6.02 -16.74 -62.00
CA LYS A 3 -4.98 -15.96 -61.26
C LYS A 3 -5.40 -14.54 -60.87
N LEU A 4 -6.36 -13.96 -61.62
CA LEU A 4 -6.91 -12.63 -61.32
C LEU A 4 -7.97 -12.71 -60.20
N ILE A 5 -8.77 -13.76 -60.19
CA ILE A 5 -9.78 -14.02 -59.14
C ILE A 5 -9.11 -14.33 -57.82
N LEU A 6 -7.98 -15.06 -57.81
CA LEU A 6 -7.21 -15.37 -56.59
C LEU A 6 -6.58 -14.12 -55.98
N LYS A 7 -6.10 -13.15 -56.79
CA LYS A 7 -5.58 -11.87 -56.29
C LYS A 7 -6.67 -10.96 -55.70
N ILE A 8 -7.86 -10.98 -56.30
CA ILE A 8 -9.01 -10.23 -55.77
C ILE A 8 -9.48 -10.82 -54.43
N PHE A 9 -9.45 -12.15 -54.27
CA PHE A 9 -9.82 -12.81 -53.01
C PHE A 9 -8.83 -12.55 -51.90
N ILE A 10 -7.52 -12.46 -52.20
CA ILE A 10 -6.46 -12.11 -51.19
C ILE A 10 -6.58 -10.64 -50.77
N ILE A 11 -6.94 -9.72 -51.69
CA ILE A 11 -7.15 -8.31 -51.34
C ILE A 11 -8.40 -8.14 -50.48
N PHE A 12 -9.48 -8.92 -50.73
CA PHE A 12 -10.69 -8.86 -49.90
C PHE A 12 -10.51 -9.49 -48.51
N TYR A 13 -9.61 -10.46 -48.35
CA TYR A 13 -9.29 -11.04 -47.03
C TYR A 13 -8.44 -10.10 -46.17
N PHE A 14 -7.62 -9.22 -46.79
CA PHE A 14 -6.83 -8.19 -46.06
C PHE A 14 -7.67 -6.96 -45.67
N LEU A 15 -8.84 -6.76 -46.29
CA LEU A 15 -9.75 -5.66 -45.93
C LEU A 15 -10.69 -6.01 -44.75
N GLN A 16 -10.66 -7.24 -44.24
CA GLN A 16 -11.40 -7.66 -43.05
C GLN A 16 -10.55 -7.63 -41.78
N LEU A 17 -9.36 -7.03 -41.80
CA LEU A 17 -8.71 -6.57 -40.56
C LEU A 17 -9.48 -5.34 -40.10
N THR A 18 -10.68 -5.57 -39.58
CA THR A 18 -11.46 -4.59 -38.85
C THR A 18 -10.58 -4.10 -37.73
N GLU A 19 -10.26 -2.82 -37.81
CA GLU A 19 -9.80 -2.08 -36.63
C GLU A 19 -10.77 -2.39 -35.50
N VAL A 20 -10.29 -3.16 -34.51
CA VAL A 20 -10.90 -3.19 -33.18
C VAL A 20 -10.55 -1.84 -32.58
N ASN A 21 -11.19 -0.78 -33.06
CA ASN A 21 -11.29 0.48 -32.37
C ASN A 21 -12.22 0.22 -31.19
N SER A 22 -11.67 -0.29 -30.12
CA SER A 22 -12.26 -0.16 -28.80
C SER A 22 -12.23 1.34 -28.46
N ASN A 23 -13.22 2.07 -29.00
CA ASN A 23 -13.56 3.41 -28.54
C ASN A 23 -14.17 3.27 -27.14
N GLU A 24 -13.34 2.95 -26.14
CA GLU A 24 -13.77 3.06 -24.75
C GLU A 24 -14.18 4.52 -24.55
N LYS A 25 -15.49 4.74 -24.40
CA LYS A 25 -16.03 6.07 -24.14
C LYS A 25 -15.44 6.60 -22.84
N ILE A 26 -14.66 7.68 -22.92
CA ILE A 26 -14.09 8.34 -21.77
C ILE A 26 -15.21 9.09 -21.04
N PHE A 27 -15.35 8.84 -19.73
CA PHE A 27 -16.29 9.54 -18.88
C PHE A 27 -15.65 9.85 -17.51
N ILE A 28 -16.16 10.90 -16.88
CA ILE A 28 -15.72 11.31 -15.54
C ILE A 28 -16.35 10.36 -14.52
N VAL A 29 -15.54 9.84 -13.58
CA VAL A 29 -15.98 9.02 -12.46
C VAL A 29 -16.08 9.87 -11.19
N TYR A 30 -15.07 10.71 -10.92
CA TYR A 30 -15.06 11.66 -9.81
C TYR A 30 -14.60 13.04 -10.26
N LYS A 31 -15.12 14.05 -9.58
CA LYS A 31 -14.56 15.41 -9.54
C LYS A 31 -14.13 15.69 -8.09
N ILE A 32 -12.89 16.15 -7.91
CA ILE A 32 -12.33 16.54 -6.61
C ILE A 32 -11.80 17.95 -6.75
N ASN A 33 -12.54 18.94 -6.28
CA ASN A 33 -12.34 20.35 -6.64
C ASN A 33 -12.26 20.50 -8.18
N GLU A 34 -11.11 20.96 -8.70
CA GLU A 34 -10.88 21.11 -10.15
C GLU A 34 -10.23 19.87 -10.81
N GLU A 35 -9.80 18.90 -10.02
CA GLU A 35 -9.20 17.65 -10.57
C GLU A 35 -10.31 16.66 -10.91
N ILE A 36 -10.16 15.99 -12.04
CA ILE A 36 -11.08 14.95 -12.51
C ILE A 36 -10.41 13.59 -12.53
N ILE A 37 -11.17 12.56 -12.22
CA ILE A 37 -10.77 11.17 -12.35
C ILE A 37 -11.68 10.52 -13.37
N THR A 38 -11.11 9.94 -14.41
CA THR A 38 -11.83 9.27 -15.49
C THR A 38 -11.85 7.75 -15.30
N ASN A 39 -12.70 7.06 -16.05
CA ASN A 39 -12.67 5.60 -16.14
C ASN A 39 -11.30 5.06 -16.61
N ILE A 40 -10.59 5.80 -17.46
CA ILE A 40 -9.23 5.42 -17.91
C ILE A 40 -8.23 5.47 -16.74
N ASP A 41 -8.33 6.47 -15.87
CA ASP A 41 -7.48 6.56 -14.68
C ASP A 41 -7.75 5.39 -13.73
N ILE A 42 -9.02 5.03 -13.53
CA ILE A 42 -9.41 3.88 -12.70
C ILE A 42 -8.90 2.57 -13.29
N GLU A 43 -9.02 2.38 -14.62
CA GLU A 43 -8.51 1.16 -15.27
C GLU A 43 -6.99 1.06 -15.16
N LYS A 44 -6.27 2.17 -15.28
CA LYS A 44 -4.83 2.21 -15.09
C LYS A 44 -4.42 1.93 -13.66
N GLU A 45 -5.18 2.45 -12.69
CA GLU A 45 -4.99 2.18 -11.28
C GLU A 45 -5.26 0.70 -10.95
N LYS A 46 -6.34 0.12 -11.50
CA LYS A 46 -6.63 -1.32 -11.38
C LYS A 46 -5.43 -2.16 -11.81
N ARG A 47 -4.84 -1.87 -12.96
CA ARG A 47 -3.64 -2.57 -13.46
C ARG A 47 -2.44 -2.40 -12.51
N TYR A 48 -2.26 -1.21 -11.97
CA TYR A 48 -1.21 -0.94 -10.99
C TYR A 48 -1.38 -1.76 -9.71
N LEU A 49 -2.59 -1.80 -9.14
CA LEU A 49 -2.88 -2.59 -7.96
C LEU A 49 -2.70 -4.09 -8.20
N LEU A 50 -3.12 -4.59 -9.37
CA LEU A 50 -2.89 -5.98 -9.79
C LEU A 50 -1.39 -6.32 -9.91
N ALA A 51 -0.58 -5.35 -10.36
CA ALA A 51 0.88 -5.52 -10.40
C ALA A 51 1.49 -5.58 -9.00
N LEU A 52 0.93 -4.89 -8.00
CA LEU A 52 1.40 -4.92 -6.61
C LEU A 52 0.89 -6.14 -5.83
N ASN A 53 -0.34 -6.55 -6.09
CA ASN A 53 -0.96 -7.69 -5.42
C ASN A 53 -1.71 -8.58 -6.42
N LYS A 54 -1.02 -9.61 -6.92
CA LYS A 54 -1.58 -10.56 -7.88
C LYS A 54 -2.84 -11.29 -7.37
N GLN A 55 -3.03 -11.39 -6.05
CA GLN A 55 -4.21 -12.07 -5.49
C GLN A 55 -5.50 -11.31 -5.78
N LEU A 56 -5.43 -10.00 -6.09
CA LEU A 56 -6.60 -9.22 -6.51
C LEU A 56 -7.29 -9.80 -7.73
N GLN A 57 -6.57 -10.47 -8.63
CA GLN A 57 -7.18 -11.13 -9.80
C GLN A 57 -8.20 -12.23 -9.44
N ASN A 58 -8.22 -12.70 -8.19
CA ASN A 58 -9.19 -13.69 -7.70
C ASN A 58 -10.51 -13.04 -7.23
N LEU A 59 -10.58 -11.71 -7.19
CA LEU A 59 -11.81 -10.99 -6.88
C LEU A 59 -12.65 -10.80 -8.13
N ASP A 60 -13.95 -10.56 -7.92
CA ASP A 60 -14.79 -10.06 -9.01
C ASP A 60 -14.30 -8.68 -9.47
N GLU A 61 -14.51 -8.39 -10.74
CA GLU A 61 -13.99 -7.19 -11.37
C GLU A 61 -14.53 -5.91 -10.72
N GLN A 62 -15.80 -5.93 -10.32
CA GLN A 62 -16.44 -4.78 -9.69
C GLN A 62 -15.75 -4.40 -8.37
N LYS A 63 -15.36 -5.42 -7.58
CA LYS A 63 -14.62 -5.19 -6.32
C LYS A 63 -13.22 -4.62 -6.56
N ILE A 64 -12.53 -5.07 -7.60
CA ILE A 64 -11.21 -4.53 -7.97
C ILE A 64 -11.36 -3.06 -8.42
N ILE A 65 -12.39 -2.73 -9.18
CA ILE A 65 -12.69 -1.36 -9.60
C ILE A 65 -12.96 -0.45 -8.40
N GLU A 66 -13.71 -0.92 -7.39
CA GLU A 66 -13.96 -0.18 -6.16
C GLU A 66 -12.66 0.16 -5.41
N ILE A 67 -11.78 -0.84 -5.26
CA ILE A 67 -10.46 -0.65 -4.66
C ILE A 67 -9.62 0.35 -5.46
N ALA A 68 -9.68 0.27 -6.80
CA ALA A 68 -8.97 1.20 -7.68
C ALA A 68 -9.52 2.64 -7.60
N LYS A 69 -10.85 2.81 -7.49
CA LYS A 69 -11.51 4.09 -7.26
C LYS A 69 -11.02 4.74 -5.96
N ASP A 70 -10.96 3.99 -4.87
CA ASP A 70 -10.52 4.50 -3.57
C ASP A 70 -9.03 4.84 -3.57
N SER A 71 -8.20 4.01 -4.19
CA SER A 71 -6.76 4.26 -4.35
C SER A 71 -6.50 5.53 -5.16
N GLN A 72 -7.19 5.69 -6.29
CA GLN A 72 -7.03 6.86 -7.15
C GLN A 72 -7.53 8.15 -6.48
N LYS A 73 -8.63 8.10 -5.73
CA LYS A 73 -9.10 9.24 -4.92
C LYS A 73 -8.03 9.67 -3.91
N LYS A 74 -7.44 8.71 -3.18
CA LYS A 74 -6.37 9.00 -2.21
C LYS A 74 -5.19 9.70 -2.87
N GLU A 75 -4.77 9.24 -4.04
CA GLU A 75 -3.66 9.84 -4.79
C GLU A 75 -3.97 11.28 -5.21
N VAL A 76 -5.15 11.51 -5.79
CA VAL A 76 -5.53 12.86 -6.23
C VAL A 76 -5.65 13.83 -5.06
N ILE A 77 -6.21 13.41 -3.92
CA ILE A 77 -6.28 14.22 -2.70
C ILE A 77 -4.88 14.61 -2.21
N LYS A 78 -3.96 13.65 -2.13
CA LYS A 78 -2.55 13.93 -1.77
C LYS A 78 -1.92 14.90 -2.76
N LYS A 79 -2.12 14.70 -4.06
CA LYS A 79 -1.59 15.56 -5.12
C LYS A 79 -2.08 17.02 -5.01
N ILE A 80 -3.38 17.22 -4.76
CA ILE A 80 -3.96 18.56 -4.56
C ILE A 80 -3.27 19.26 -3.39
N GLU A 81 -3.10 18.57 -2.29
CA GLU A 81 -2.45 19.14 -1.11
C GLU A 81 -0.98 19.46 -1.34
N LEU A 82 -0.23 18.53 -1.98
CA LEU A 82 1.18 18.69 -2.25
C LEU A 82 1.49 19.89 -3.16
N LYS A 83 0.63 20.16 -4.15
CA LYS A 83 0.77 21.33 -5.05
C LYS A 83 0.80 22.68 -4.32
N LYS A 84 0.35 22.74 -3.05
CA LYS A 84 0.40 23.95 -2.23
C LYS A 84 1.78 24.24 -1.65
N TYR A 85 2.64 23.22 -1.58
CA TYR A 85 3.94 23.30 -0.87
C TYR A 85 5.12 22.95 -1.75
N PHE A 86 4.92 22.16 -2.81
CA PHE A 86 5.98 21.63 -3.65
C PHE A 86 5.65 21.79 -5.13
N GLU A 87 6.69 22.07 -5.91
CA GLU A 87 6.66 21.84 -7.35
C GLU A 87 6.91 20.35 -7.59
N LEU A 88 5.94 19.65 -8.12
CA LEU A 88 6.06 18.24 -8.46
C LEU A 88 6.90 18.08 -9.73
N ASP A 89 7.51 16.91 -9.95
CA ASP A 89 8.42 16.58 -11.07
C ASP A 89 9.85 17.15 -10.90
N GLN A 90 10.29 17.56 -9.70
CA GLN A 90 11.67 17.93 -9.44
C GLN A 90 12.55 16.70 -9.14
N LYS A 91 13.84 16.79 -9.49
CA LYS A 91 14.81 15.72 -9.17
C LYS A 91 14.92 15.52 -7.66
N ASN A 92 14.50 14.36 -7.17
CA ASN A 92 14.68 13.95 -5.79
C ASN A 92 15.77 12.87 -5.71
N PRO A 93 16.93 13.14 -5.06
CA PRO A 93 18.03 12.19 -5.00
C PRO A 93 17.70 10.89 -4.26
N ILE A 94 16.68 10.90 -3.41
CA ILE A 94 16.24 9.72 -2.66
C ILE A 94 15.36 8.81 -3.53
N LEU A 95 14.76 9.35 -4.58
CA LEU A 95 13.74 8.65 -5.38
C LEU A 95 14.29 7.35 -6.00
N GLU A 96 15.49 7.37 -6.56
CA GLU A 96 16.06 6.18 -7.19
C GLU A 96 16.25 5.03 -6.18
N LYS A 97 16.68 5.35 -4.96
CA LYS A 97 16.81 4.34 -3.88
C LYS A 97 15.45 3.81 -3.42
N VAL A 98 14.44 4.66 -3.38
CA VAL A 98 13.08 4.23 -3.04
C VAL A 98 12.51 3.34 -4.13
N ILE A 99 12.75 3.65 -5.41
CA ILE A 99 12.34 2.81 -6.55
C ILE A 99 13.04 1.45 -6.50
N GLU A 100 14.35 1.42 -6.21
CA GLU A 100 15.09 0.18 -6.02
C GLU A 100 14.44 -0.69 -4.93
N ASN A 101 14.20 -0.12 -3.76
CA ASN A 101 13.54 -0.82 -2.66
C ASN A 101 12.10 -1.27 -3.02
N PHE A 102 11.44 -0.53 -3.89
CA PHE A 102 10.08 -0.85 -4.34
C PHE A 102 10.07 -2.11 -5.21
N TYR A 103 10.93 -2.20 -6.24
CA TYR A 103 10.94 -3.40 -7.07
C TYR A 103 11.54 -4.63 -6.36
N LEU A 104 12.44 -4.44 -5.38
CA LEU A 104 12.91 -5.53 -4.52
C LEU A 104 11.77 -6.14 -3.68
N LYS A 105 10.78 -5.35 -3.25
CA LYS A 105 9.57 -5.87 -2.57
C LYS A 105 8.67 -6.72 -3.47
N LEU A 106 8.84 -6.61 -4.79
CA LEU A 106 8.16 -7.41 -5.79
C LEU A 106 9.00 -8.64 -6.21
N ASP A 107 10.09 -8.94 -5.48
CA ASP A 107 11.07 -10.00 -5.79
C ASP A 107 11.77 -9.83 -7.15
N LEU A 108 11.93 -8.57 -7.61
CA LEU A 108 12.63 -8.21 -8.84
C LEU A 108 14.04 -7.71 -8.52
N LYS A 109 15.04 -8.07 -9.33
CA LYS A 109 16.45 -7.86 -9.02
C LYS A 109 17.01 -6.53 -9.51
N ASN A 110 16.44 -5.99 -10.59
CA ASN A 110 16.95 -4.80 -11.24
C ASN A 110 15.86 -4.04 -12.02
N SER A 111 16.21 -2.87 -12.54
CA SER A 111 15.29 -2.01 -13.28
C SER A 111 14.76 -2.63 -14.57
N GLU A 112 15.56 -3.48 -15.25
CA GLU A 112 15.15 -4.17 -16.49
C GLU A 112 14.05 -5.22 -16.21
N GLU A 113 14.25 -6.03 -15.17
CA GLU A 113 13.23 -6.97 -14.71
C GLU A 113 11.95 -6.22 -14.29
N PHE A 114 12.10 -5.06 -13.66
CA PHE A 114 10.99 -4.21 -13.26
C PHE A 114 10.20 -3.68 -14.46
N GLU A 115 10.88 -3.13 -15.48
CA GLU A 115 10.24 -2.67 -16.71
C GLU A 115 9.49 -3.80 -17.42
N LYS A 116 10.16 -4.95 -17.61
CA LYS A 116 9.55 -6.15 -18.19
C LYS A 116 8.37 -6.67 -17.37
N TYR A 117 8.42 -6.54 -16.05
CA TYR A 117 7.31 -6.90 -15.19
C TYR A 117 6.12 -5.97 -15.38
N LEU A 118 6.33 -4.66 -15.39
CA LEU A 118 5.28 -3.65 -15.55
C LEU A 118 4.61 -3.72 -16.93
N SER A 119 5.38 -4.03 -17.99
CA SER A 119 4.83 -4.15 -19.34
C SER A 119 3.76 -5.25 -19.45
N LYS A 120 3.80 -6.31 -18.62
CA LYS A 120 2.76 -7.34 -18.55
C LYS A 120 1.39 -6.80 -18.09
N TYR A 121 1.40 -5.65 -17.42
CA TYR A 121 0.21 -4.97 -16.94
C TYR A 121 -0.11 -3.71 -17.76
N ASN A 122 0.53 -3.53 -18.93
CA ASN A 122 0.43 -2.31 -19.74
C ASN A 122 0.73 -1.03 -18.92
N LEU A 123 1.76 -1.10 -18.09
CA LEU A 123 2.25 0.01 -17.28
C LEU A 123 3.66 0.38 -17.71
N THR A 124 3.99 1.68 -17.59
CA THR A 124 5.34 2.18 -17.81
C THR A 124 6.06 2.41 -16.48
N THR A 125 7.39 2.28 -16.49
CA THR A 125 8.23 2.62 -15.33
C THR A 125 8.01 4.07 -14.89
N ASN A 126 7.85 5.00 -15.85
CA ASN A 126 7.61 6.42 -15.55
C ASN A 126 6.28 6.64 -14.78
N TYR A 127 5.22 5.89 -15.13
CA TYR A 127 3.95 5.98 -14.39
C TYR A 127 4.13 5.58 -12.93
N VAL A 128 4.82 4.46 -12.69
CA VAL A 128 5.07 3.98 -11.32
C VAL A 128 6.02 4.89 -10.55
N LYS A 129 7.05 5.43 -11.22
CA LYS A 129 7.95 6.44 -10.66
C LYS A 129 7.19 7.65 -10.14
N LYS A 130 6.25 8.21 -10.91
CA LYS A 130 5.42 9.35 -10.49
C LYS A 130 4.58 9.05 -9.25
N LYS A 131 4.03 7.84 -9.15
CA LYS A 131 3.30 7.40 -7.94
C LYS A 131 4.21 7.30 -6.71
N ILE A 132 5.40 6.74 -6.88
CA ILE A 132 6.40 6.64 -5.80
C ILE A 132 6.86 8.05 -5.39
N GLU A 133 7.12 8.93 -6.35
CA GLU A 133 7.51 10.31 -6.09
C GLU A 133 6.45 11.07 -5.28
N LEU A 134 5.18 10.91 -5.63
CA LEU A 134 4.07 11.51 -4.87
C LEU A 134 4.05 11.02 -3.43
N GLU A 135 4.24 9.73 -3.19
CA GLU A 135 4.30 9.17 -1.84
C GLU A 135 5.54 9.65 -1.06
N VAL A 136 6.71 9.74 -1.72
CA VAL A 136 7.94 10.28 -1.11
C VAL A 136 7.74 11.74 -0.72
N THR A 137 7.16 12.54 -1.61
CA THR A 137 6.89 13.97 -1.36
C THR A 137 5.83 14.15 -0.26
N TRP A 138 4.81 13.28 -0.22
CA TRP A 138 3.83 13.27 0.87
C TRP A 138 4.49 12.97 2.21
N ASN A 139 5.34 11.96 2.27
CA ASN A 139 6.08 11.63 3.49
C ASN A 139 7.01 12.75 3.93
N GLN A 140 7.61 13.48 2.98
CA GLN A 140 8.41 14.67 3.28
C GLN A 140 7.53 15.78 3.89
N LEU A 141 6.35 16.05 3.31
CA LEU A 141 5.40 17.03 3.88
C LEU A 141 5.00 16.68 5.31
N ILE A 142 4.69 15.41 5.56
CA ILE A 142 4.34 14.93 6.90
C ILE A 142 5.50 15.11 7.87
N TYR A 143 6.70 14.77 7.46
CA TYR A 143 7.90 14.96 8.26
C TYR A 143 8.11 16.45 8.60
N ASP A 144 8.07 17.34 7.61
CA ASP A 144 8.28 18.77 7.79
C ASP A 144 7.26 19.39 8.74
N LYS A 145 5.99 18.94 8.67
CA LYS A 145 4.92 19.44 9.53
C LYS A 145 4.97 18.92 10.96
N TYR A 146 5.43 17.67 11.16
CA TYR A 146 5.23 16.97 12.42
C TYR A 146 6.52 16.51 13.11
N GLN A 147 7.72 16.72 12.54
CA GLN A 147 8.98 16.30 13.15
C GLN A 147 9.17 16.83 14.59
N ASN A 148 8.70 18.03 14.89
CA ASN A 148 8.79 18.64 16.22
C ASN A 148 7.74 18.09 17.21
N GLN A 149 6.79 17.27 16.74
CA GLN A 149 5.77 16.63 17.56
C GLN A 149 6.08 15.14 17.80
N ILE A 150 7.19 14.66 17.23
CA ILE A 150 7.67 13.29 17.46
C ILE A 150 8.26 13.23 18.88
N ASP A 151 7.63 12.41 19.72
CA ASP A 151 8.08 12.16 21.08
C ASP A 151 8.58 10.73 21.21
N ILE A 152 9.90 10.58 21.42
CA ILE A 152 10.56 9.28 21.57
C ILE A 152 11.25 9.22 22.92
N ASN A 153 10.73 8.36 23.78
CA ASN A 153 11.33 8.10 25.08
C ASN A 153 12.46 7.06 24.95
N GLU A 154 13.68 7.54 24.67
CA GLU A 154 14.87 6.70 24.48
C GLU A 154 15.21 5.89 25.74
N GLU A 155 15.01 6.44 26.96
CA GLU A 155 15.23 5.70 28.20
C GLU A 155 14.32 4.47 28.30
N LYS A 156 13.05 4.63 27.92
CA LYS A 156 12.09 3.53 27.88
C LYS A 156 12.51 2.45 26.88
N ILE A 157 13.01 2.86 25.71
CA ILE A 157 13.54 1.93 24.72
C ILE A 157 14.79 1.22 25.26
N LEU A 158 15.73 1.96 25.86
CA LEU A 158 16.93 1.39 26.47
C LEU A 158 16.61 0.40 27.61
N LYS A 159 15.65 0.72 28.48
CA LYS A 159 15.18 -0.20 29.53
C LYS A 159 14.63 -1.50 28.91
N ARG A 160 13.85 -1.41 27.84
CA ARG A 160 13.35 -2.59 27.11
C ARG A 160 14.51 -3.41 26.57
N ILE A 161 15.47 -2.79 25.87
CA ILE A 161 16.62 -3.48 25.30
C ILE A 161 17.43 -4.19 26.41
N LYS A 162 17.65 -3.55 27.56
CA LYS A 162 18.38 -4.13 28.70
C LYS A 162 17.62 -5.32 29.28
N ASN A 163 16.31 -5.22 29.47
CA ASN A 163 15.50 -6.31 30.02
C ASN A 163 15.42 -7.50 29.01
N ASP A 164 15.39 -7.22 27.72
CA ASP A 164 15.35 -8.25 26.66
C ASP A 164 16.73 -8.86 26.36
N LYS A 165 17.84 -8.27 26.85
CA LYS A 165 19.20 -8.84 26.74
C LYS A 165 19.33 -10.21 27.41
N LEU A 166 18.47 -10.53 28.35
CA LEU A 166 18.42 -11.84 28.99
C LEU A 166 17.90 -12.94 28.09
N LYS A 167 17.18 -12.56 26.99
CA LYS A 167 16.72 -13.49 25.95
C LYS A 167 17.73 -13.50 24.80
N LYS A 168 18.67 -14.45 24.80
CA LYS A 168 19.64 -14.66 23.71
C LYS A 168 18.98 -14.94 22.34
N ASN A 169 17.78 -15.49 22.34
CA ASN A 169 17.01 -15.83 21.15
C ASN A 169 15.81 -14.90 21.03
N THR A 170 15.68 -14.18 19.94
CA THR A 170 14.49 -13.40 19.62
C THR A 170 13.83 -13.94 18.38
N LYS A 171 12.52 -13.78 18.32
CA LYS A 171 11.75 -14.10 17.10
C LYS A 171 11.68 -12.88 16.18
N GLN A 172 11.74 -13.14 14.90
CA GLN A 172 11.26 -12.22 13.87
C GLN A 172 10.00 -12.81 13.29
N TYR A 173 9.03 -11.93 13.08
CA TYR A 173 7.75 -12.25 12.47
C TYR A 173 7.68 -11.57 11.11
N LEU A 174 7.41 -12.34 10.05
CA LEU A 174 6.97 -11.79 8.79
C LEU A 174 5.48 -11.53 8.93
N ILE A 175 5.07 -10.27 8.82
CA ILE A 175 3.69 -9.90 9.12
C ILE A 175 3.04 -9.08 8.02
N SER A 176 1.73 -9.24 7.95
CA SER A 176 0.80 -8.37 7.24
C SER A 176 -0.21 -7.79 8.22
N GLU A 177 -0.78 -6.63 7.89
CA GLU A 177 -1.71 -5.90 8.76
C GLU A 177 -2.99 -5.49 8.04
N ILE A 178 -4.05 -5.31 8.84
CA ILE A 178 -5.25 -4.55 8.47
C ILE A 178 -5.46 -3.51 9.56
N LEU A 179 -5.25 -2.24 9.21
CA LEU A 179 -5.53 -1.11 10.08
C LEU A 179 -6.88 -0.51 9.68
N PHE A 180 -7.81 -0.39 10.61
CA PHE A 180 -9.13 0.17 10.33
C PHE A 180 -9.62 1.06 11.46
N GLU A 181 -10.51 1.98 11.13
CA GLU A 181 -11.22 2.84 12.07
C GLU A 181 -12.70 2.47 12.08
N LEU A 182 -13.39 2.92 13.13
CA LEU A 182 -14.84 2.83 13.21
C LEU A 182 -15.45 4.14 12.75
N THR A 183 -16.45 4.08 11.90
CA THR A 183 -17.27 5.24 11.56
C THR A 183 -18.25 5.56 12.70
N GLN A 184 -18.79 6.76 12.69
CA GLN A 184 -19.73 7.20 13.73
C GLN A 184 -20.93 6.24 13.83
N GLY A 185 -21.13 5.66 15.00
CA GLY A 185 -22.20 4.69 15.27
C GLY A 185 -21.89 3.23 14.91
N GLU A 186 -20.74 2.95 14.30
CA GLU A 186 -20.32 1.58 13.97
C GLU A 186 -19.76 0.86 15.21
N LYS A 187 -20.14 -0.41 15.41
CA LYS A 187 -19.64 -1.21 16.51
C LYS A 187 -18.43 -2.03 16.10
N LEU A 188 -17.44 -2.14 17.01
CA LEU A 188 -16.22 -2.92 16.77
C LEU A 188 -16.53 -4.37 16.38
N GLU A 189 -17.49 -5.00 17.03
CA GLU A 189 -17.87 -6.39 16.75
C GLU A 189 -18.39 -6.55 15.32
N GLU A 190 -19.29 -5.66 14.89
CA GLU A 190 -19.88 -5.69 13.54
C GLU A 190 -18.80 -5.49 12.46
N LYS A 191 -17.91 -4.51 12.67
CA LYS A 191 -16.78 -4.27 11.77
C LYS A 191 -15.81 -5.45 11.72
N THR A 192 -15.51 -6.03 12.89
CA THR A 192 -14.63 -7.19 13.00
C THR A 192 -15.21 -8.38 12.26
N ASP A 193 -16.51 -8.64 12.39
CA ASP A 193 -17.20 -9.73 11.69
C ASP A 193 -17.19 -9.54 10.18
N GLN A 194 -17.38 -8.31 9.69
CA GLN A 194 -17.27 -7.98 8.27
C GLN A 194 -15.85 -8.29 7.74
N ILE A 195 -14.82 -7.87 8.47
CA ILE A 195 -13.43 -8.12 8.12
C ILE A 195 -13.14 -9.63 8.14
N ASN A 196 -13.55 -10.36 9.17
CA ASN A 196 -13.34 -11.80 9.27
C ASN A 196 -14.06 -12.57 8.16
N LYS A 197 -15.31 -12.22 7.83
CA LYS A 197 -16.03 -12.79 6.68
C LYS A 197 -15.29 -12.52 5.37
N SER A 198 -14.76 -11.33 5.21
CA SER A 198 -13.94 -10.97 4.06
C SER A 198 -12.65 -11.79 4.01
N ILE A 199 -11.92 -11.93 5.12
CA ILE A 199 -10.69 -12.75 5.20
C ILE A 199 -10.99 -14.20 4.78
N ASN A 200 -12.09 -14.75 5.27
CA ASN A 200 -12.48 -16.14 4.93
C ASN A 200 -12.88 -16.29 3.46
N LYS A 201 -13.51 -15.28 2.87
CA LYS A 201 -14.01 -15.32 1.48
C LYS A 201 -12.92 -15.03 0.45
N ILE A 202 -12.08 -14.02 0.66
CA ILE A 202 -11.15 -13.50 -0.35
C ILE A 202 -9.70 -13.46 0.12
N GLY A 203 -9.41 -13.92 1.32
CA GLY A 203 -8.08 -13.94 1.91
C GLY A 203 -7.65 -12.61 2.55
N PHE A 204 -6.64 -12.71 3.42
CA PHE A 204 -6.17 -11.56 4.22
C PHE A 204 -5.66 -10.40 3.36
N LYS A 205 -4.86 -10.68 2.33
CA LYS A 205 -4.26 -9.64 1.47
C LYS A 205 -5.32 -8.82 0.71
N ASN A 206 -6.33 -9.48 0.16
CA ASN A 206 -7.42 -8.79 -0.55
C ASN A 206 -8.30 -8.01 0.42
N THR A 207 -8.51 -8.55 1.64
CA THR A 207 -9.22 -7.84 2.70
C THR A 207 -8.46 -6.59 3.14
N ALA A 208 -7.13 -6.66 3.24
CA ALA A 208 -6.30 -5.49 3.53
C ALA A 208 -6.47 -4.40 2.47
N ASN A 209 -6.44 -4.75 1.17
CA ASN A 209 -6.71 -3.79 0.10
C ASN A 209 -8.08 -3.10 0.22
N SER A 210 -9.09 -3.80 0.77
CA SER A 210 -10.47 -3.30 0.85
C SER A 210 -10.78 -2.51 2.12
N PHE A 211 -10.15 -2.86 3.25
CA PHE A 211 -10.52 -2.35 4.58
C PHE A 211 -9.41 -1.58 5.27
N SER A 212 -8.14 -1.77 4.90
CA SER A 212 -7.05 -1.12 5.60
C SER A 212 -6.87 0.33 5.14
N ILE A 213 -6.72 1.22 6.12
CA ILE A 213 -6.41 2.64 5.90
C ILE A 213 -4.90 2.89 5.80
N SER A 214 -4.06 1.90 6.17
CA SER A 214 -2.61 1.98 6.08
C SER A 214 -2.11 2.02 4.63
N ASP A 215 -0.97 2.67 4.40
CA ASP A 215 -0.29 2.70 3.09
C ASP A 215 0.17 1.30 2.62
N THR A 216 0.28 0.34 3.56
CA THR A 216 0.55 -1.06 3.24
C THR A 216 -0.62 -1.76 2.53
N ALA A 217 -1.83 -1.20 2.60
CA ALA A 217 -3.03 -1.76 2.00
C ALA A 217 -2.83 -2.17 0.55
N LYS A 218 -2.22 -1.29 -0.29
CA LYS A 218 -1.94 -1.55 -1.71
C LYS A 218 -1.05 -2.78 -1.96
N PHE A 219 -0.27 -3.19 -0.96
CA PHE A 219 0.54 -4.42 -0.97
C PHE A 219 -0.13 -5.58 -0.22
N GLY A 220 -1.44 -5.52 -0.02
CA GLY A 220 -2.17 -6.53 0.75
C GLY A 220 -1.86 -6.51 2.24
N GLY A 221 -1.49 -5.35 2.77
CA GLY A 221 -1.12 -5.16 4.17
C GLY A 221 0.29 -5.63 4.54
N PHE A 222 1.12 -6.00 3.55
CA PHE A 222 2.45 -6.55 3.81
C PHE A 222 3.40 -5.51 4.40
N ILE A 223 3.90 -5.78 5.62
CA ILE A 223 4.89 -4.94 6.31
C ILE A 223 6.32 -5.46 6.09
N GLY A 224 6.52 -6.78 6.23
CA GLY A 224 7.82 -7.42 6.18
C GLY A 224 8.24 -8.03 7.52
N TRP A 225 9.56 -8.30 7.68
CA TRP A 225 10.11 -8.89 8.89
C TRP A 225 10.23 -7.87 10.02
N ILE A 226 9.53 -8.11 11.11
CA ILE A 226 9.54 -7.28 12.32
C ILE A 226 10.11 -8.10 13.48
N ASN A 227 11.12 -7.54 14.16
CA ASN A 227 11.66 -8.17 15.37
C ASN A 227 10.65 -8.05 16.51
N GLU A 228 10.50 -9.11 17.29
CA GLU A 228 9.64 -9.20 18.47
C GLU A 228 9.77 -7.98 19.41
N ARG A 229 10.96 -7.45 19.54
CA ARG A 229 11.27 -6.29 20.38
C ARG A 229 10.64 -4.98 19.93
N ASN A 230 10.24 -4.88 18.66
CA ASN A 230 9.59 -3.68 18.12
C ASN A 230 8.09 -3.61 18.46
N PHE A 231 7.51 -4.71 18.91
CA PHE A 231 6.12 -4.71 19.36
C PHE A 231 6.00 -4.23 20.81
N ASN A 232 4.94 -3.50 21.11
CA ASN A 232 4.55 -3.23 22.48
C ASN A 232 3.90 -4.48 23.11
N GLN A 233 3.69 -4.46 24.42
CA GLN A 233 3.14 -5.59 25.16
C GLN A 233 1.76 -6.03 24.64
N LYS A 234 0.90 -5.09 24.23
CA LYS A 234 -0.44 -5.41 23.71
C LYS A 234 -0.34 -6.22 22.40
N LEU A 235 0.55 -5.81 21.48
CA LEU A 235 0.75 -6.48 20.20
C LEU A 235 1.42 -7.86 20.40
N ILE A 236 2.42 -7.96 21.28
CA ILE A 236 3.05 -9.25 21.63
C ILE A 236 2.00 -10.22 22.18
N ASN A 237 1.17 -9.79 23.10
CA ASN A 237 0.13 -10.64 23.68
C ASN A 237 -0.88 -11.12 22.60
N ALA A 238 -1.14 -10.29 21.61
CA ALA A 238 -2.07 -10.62 20.53
C ALA A 238 -1.51 -11.65 19.53
N ILE A 239 -0.18 -11.69 19.34
CA ILE A 239 0.45 -12.56 18.33
C ILE A 239 1.20 -13.76 18.90
N ASN A 240 1.52 -13.77 20.19
CA ASN A 240 2.45 -14.72 20.81
C ASN A 240 2.00 -16.20 20.68
N ASN A 241 0.69 -16.45 20.65
CA ASN A 241 0.11 -17.79 20.55
C ASN A 241 -0.36 -18.12 19.10
N LEU A 242 -0.13 -17.23 18.14
CA LEU A 242 -0.54 -17.46 16.76
C LEU A 242 0.48 -18.32 16.03
N GLN A 243 -0.02 -19.19 15.18
CA GLN A 243 0.75 -19.97 14.23
C GLN A 243 0.88 -19.22 12.89
N VAL A 244 1.83 -19.65 12.05
CA VAL A 244 1.94 -19.17 10.67
C VAL A 244 0.61 -19.35 9.93
N GLY A 245 0.15 -18.32 9.26
CA GLY A 245 -1.13 -18.27 8.56
C GLY A 245 -2.28 -17.67 9.39
N GLN A 246 -2.18 -17.67 10.73
CA GLN A 246 -3.22 -17.12 11.60
C GLN A 246 -3.11 -15.61 11.76
N HIS A 247 -4.23 -14.98 12.13
CA HIS A 247 -4.30 -13.54 12.44
C HIS A 247 -4.85 -13.29 13.84
N SER A 248 -4.52 -12.13 14.40
CA SER A 248 -4.97 -11.70 15.71
C SER A 248 -6.44 -11.26 15.69
N LYS A 249 -7.02 -11.12 16.88
CA LYS A 249 -8.18 -10.26 17.10
C LYS A 249 -7.76 -8.79 16.90
N PRO A 250 -8.71 -7.86 16.69
CA PRO A 250 -8.41 -6.44 16.65
C PRO A 250 -7.73 -5.96 17.93
N VAL A 251 -6.63 -5.25 17.80
CA VAL A 251 -5.89 -4.61 18.88
C VAL A 251 -6.07 -3.11 18.75
N GLN A 252 -6.61 -2.47 19.77
CA GLN A 252 -6.76 -1.02 19.78
C GLN A 252 -5.39 -0.35 19.87
N ILE A 253 -5.13 0.53 18.92
CA ILE A 253 -3.96 1.40 18.85
C ILE A 253 -4.42 2.86 18.78
N SER A 254 -3.48 3.81 18.73
CA SER A 254 -3.82 5.25 18.80
C SER A 254 -4.60 5.79 17.61
N ASN A 255 -4.56 5.11 16.46
CA ASN A 255 -5.21 5.50 15.21
C ASN A 255 -6.15 4.41 14.69
N GLY A 256 -6.89 3.75 15.58
CA GLY A 256 -7.89 2.75 15.22
C GLY A 256 -7.61 1.36 15.78
N PHE A 257 -7.93 0.34 15.00
CA PHE A 257 -7.83 -1.06 15.36
C PHE A 257 -6.94 -1.79 14.35
N LEU A 258 -6.04 -2.60 14.88
CA LEU A 258 -5.03 -3.33 14.10
C LEU A 258 -5.25 -4.84 14.20
N ILE A 259 -5.37 -5.52 13.06
CA ILE A 259 -5.33 -6.97 12.96
C ILE A 259 -3.98 -7.34 12.32
N LEU A 260 -3.20 -8.20 12.99
CA LEU A 260 -1.91 -8.70 12.50
C LEU A 260 -2.03 -10.14 12.07
N LYS A 261 -1.51 -10.46 10.88
CA LYS A 261 -1.36 -11.85 10.41
C LYS A 261 0.10 -12.23 10.42
N ILE A 262 0.40 -13.43 10.89
CA ILE A 262 1.72 -14.02 10.84
C ILE A 262 1.87 -14.76 9.50
N ASP A 263 2.71 -14.24 8.62
CA ASP A 263 3.02 -14.90 7.35
C ASP A 263 4.17 -15.89 7.48
N ASN A 264 5.14 -15.63 8.38
CA ASN A 264 6.23 -16.55 8.73
C ASN A 264 6.87 -16.18 10.08
N ILE A 265 7.63 -17.09 10.67
CA ILE A 265 8.38 -16.89 11.92
C ILE A 265 9.79 -17.43 11.73
N LYS A 266 10.79 -16.69 12.17
CA LYS A 266 12.16 -17.19 12.28
C LYS A 266 12.78 -16.80 13.61
N ASN A 267 13.67 -17.66 14.11
CA ASN A 267 14.50 -17.33 15.28
C ASN A 267 15.75 -16.59 14.80
N GLU A 268 16.11 -15.55 15.52
CA GLU A 268 17.31 -14.77 15.27
C GLU A 268 18.22 -14.84 16.50
N ASN A 269 19.42 -15.39 16.31
CA ASN A 269 20.48 -15.32 17.31
C ASN A 269 21.23 -14.02 17.08
N LEU A 270 20.96 -13.02 17.90
CA LEU A 270 21.63 -11.73 17.78
C LEU A 270 22.85 -11.65 18.71
N GLU A 271 24.02 -11.40 18.14
CA GLU A 271 25.03 -10.60 18.83
C GLU A 271 24.46 -9.18 19.00
N ILE A 272 24.05 -8.84 20.22
CA ILE A 272 23.31 -7.60 20.47
C ILE A 272 24.29 -6.43 20.51
N ASN A 273 24.52 -5.79 19.37
CA ASN A 273 25.02 -4.42 19.38
C ASN A 273 23.88 -3.49 19.85
N THR A 274 23.97 -3.10 21.13
CA THR A 274 22.93 -2.30 21.80
C THR A 274 22.70 -0.96 21.12
N SER A 275 23.75 -0.29 20.63
CA SER A 275 23.65 1.01 19.95
C SER A 275 22.87 0.88 18.66
N LYS A 276 23.24 -0.09 17.80
CA LYS A 276 22.54 -0.35 16.52
C LYS A 276 21.10 -0.79 16.72
N LEU A 277 20.81 -1.53 17.79
CA LEU A 277 19.44 -1.92 18.11
C LEU A 277 18.62 -0.72 18.58
N LEU A 278 19.20 0.15 19.41
CA LEU A 278 18.57 1.39 19.86
C LEU A 278 18.19 2.28 18.68
N GLU A 279 19.12 2.55 17.75
CA GLU A 279 18.85 3.33 16.54
C GLU A 279 17.69 2.76 15.73
N LYS A 280 17.69 1.44 15.50
CA LYS A 280 16.61 0.77 14.77
C LYS A 280 15.25 0.92 15.48
N MET A 281 15.22 0.80 16.80
CA MET A 281 13.97 0.94 17.55
C MET A 281 13.48 2.38 17.60
N ILE A 282 14.39 3.36 17.71
CA ILE A 282 14.08 4.80 17.61
C ILE A 282 13.48 5.08 16.23
N GLN A 283 14.14 4.63 15.16
CA GLN A 283 13.66 4.85 13.79
C GLN A 283 12.30 4.19 13.54
N PHE A 284 12.08 2.99 14.08
CA PHE A 284 10.80 2.31 13.98
C PHE A 284 9.68 3.11 14.67
N GLU A 285 9.92 3.61 15.90
CA GLU A 285 8.94 4.38 16.67
C GLU A 285 8.66 5.75 16.01
N LYS A 286 9.70 6.38 15.42
CA LYS A 286 9.57 7.59 14.62
C LYS A 286 8.67 7.37 13.39
N ASN A 287 8.93 6.34 12.61
CA ASN A 287 8.15 6.03 11.42
C ASN A 287 6.68 5.77 11.75
N LYS A 288 6.43 5.04 12.84
CA LYS A 288 5.07 4.75 13.32
C LYS A 288 4.30 6.01 13.75
N GLN A 289 4.97 6.98 14.40
CA GLN A 289 4.35 8.26 14.72
C GLN A 289 4.06 9.09 13.47
N LEU A 290 4.98 9.11 12.50
CA LEU A 290 4.79 9.79 11.22
C LEU A 290 3.64 9.18 10.42
N GLU A 291 3.51 7.86 10.38
CA GLU A 291 2.38 7.18 9.73
C GLU A 291 1.04 7.62 10.34
N ARG A 292 0.96 7.69 11.68
CA ARG A 292 -0.22 8.19 12.38
C ARG A 292 -0.55 9.64 11.98
N PHE A 293 0.46 10.52 11.96
CA PHE A 293 0.27 11.90 11.53
C PHE A 293 -0.16 11.99 10.05
N SER A 294 0.36 11.11 9.20
CA SER A 294 -0.02 11.01 7.79
C SER A 294 -1.52 10.74 7.65
N ILE A 295 -2.05 9.76 8.38
CA ILE A 295 -3.47 9.39 8.34
C ILE A 295 -4.32 10.57 8.81
N ILE A 296 -4.02 11.14 9.99
CA ILE A 296 -4.77 12.27 10.56
C ILE A 296 -4.74 13.48 9.61
N TYR A 297 -3.58 13.77 9.02
CA TYR A 297 -3.45 14.90 8.11
C TYR A 297 -4.22 14.67 6.80
N TYR A 298 -4.16 13.45 6.26
CA TYR A 298 -4.92 13.07 5.08
C TYR A 298 -6.43 13.28 5.30
N ASP A 299 -6.97 12.79 6.42
CA ASP A 299 -8.40 12.95 6.74
C ASP A 299 -8.79 14.41 6.91
N LYS A 300 -7.93 15.22 7.54
CA LYS A 300 -8.12 16.68 7.64
C LYS A 300 -8.16 17.34 6.25
N VAL A 301 -7.28 16.94 5.33
CA VAL A 301 -7.25 17.44 3.95
C VAL A 301 -8.53 17.05 3.22
N LYS A 302 -8.91 15.77 3.30
CA LYS A 302 -10.07 15.21 2.62
C LYS A 302 -11.38 15.93 2.97
N ILE A 303 -11.59 16.24 4.26
CA ILE A 303 -12.82 16.94 4.74
C ILE A 303 -12.99 18.32 4.10
N ASN A 304 -11.89 18.98 3.70
CA ASN A 304 -11.91 20.32 3.13
C ASN A 304 -12.02 20.36 1.59
N LEU A 305 -12.23 19.22 0.96
CA LEU A 305 -12.34 19.11 -0.50
C LEU A 305 -13.78 18.79 -0.92
N ASP A 306 -14.20 19.39 -2.02
CA ASP A 306 -15.47 19.06 -2.69
C ASP A 306 -15.24 17.79 -3.54
N ILE A 307 -15.88 16.69 -3.15
CA ILE A 307 -15.74 15.37 -3.80
C ILE A 307 -17.12 14.95 -4.28
N SER A 308 -17.28 14.84 -5.60
CA SER A 308 -18.51 14.36 -6.24
C SER A 308 -18.26 13.17 -7.15
N GLU A 309 -19.08 12.13 -7.03
CA GLU A 309 -19.16 11.00 -7.97
C GLU A 309 -20.12 11.36 -9.10
N LYS A 310 -19.78 10.97 -10.33
CA LYS A 310 -20.55 11.32 -11.54
C LYS A 310 -21.17 10.07 -12.18
#